data_e5c1c3d8105d598d989875281a008127
#
_entry.id   e5c1c3d8105d598d989875281a008127
#
_cell.length_a   1.000
_cell.length_b   1.000
_cell.length_c   1.000
_cell.angle_alpha   90.00
_cell.angle_beta   90.00
_cell.angle_gamma   90.00
#
_symmetry.space_group_name_H-M   'P 1'
#
loop_
_entity.id
_entity.type
_entity.pdbx_description
1 polymer ?
#
loop_
_entity_poly.entity_id
_entity_poly.type
_entity_poly.pdbx_seq_one_letter_code
_entity_poly.pdbx_strand_id
1 'polypeptide(L)'
;MKKRDFKNKKLLSFIAAALSAVTAACIVIYSVPDFSGKEYTFSGTESNFAVALTFDDGPSDYTEELLDGLKKYGAKATFFVLGKRAEKHPDTIKRIYSEGHLLGNHSFEHINMLTSALIPKNLKASIEKTADAVERLTGERPVFFRAPHGYVLPHQKLFTGTVFVDWSYDTYDWKHQDSDYVYNEVKKAAKDGAIILLHDTNKTTVEGVLRAVKELKDEGVDFVRVDELLSRNGAEIKSGVIYKKCEKRNKKT
;
A
#
# COMPACT_ATOMS: atom_id res chain seq x y z
N MET A 1 -6.51 37.21 50.28
CA MET A 1 -6.83 35.94 49.58
C MET A 1 -7.59 36.09 48.25
N LYS A 2 -8.42 37.10 48.01
CA LYS A 2 -9.25 37.21 46.76
C LYS A 2 -8.52 37.54 45.43
N LYS A 3 -7.35 38.15 45.46
CA LYS A 3 -6.61 38.56 44.20
C LYS A 3 -5.86 37.40 43.49
N ARG A 4 -5.56 36.32 44.20
CA ARG A 4 -4.82 35.17 43.64
C ARG A 4 -5.77 34.24 42.88
N ASP A 5 -7.02 34.11 43.31
CA ASP A 5 -8.03 33.29 42.63
C ASP A 5 -8.46 33.86 41.27
N PHE A 6 -8.49 35.19 41.14
CA PHE A 6 -8.92 35.83 39.89
C PHE A 6 -7.87 35.72 38.78
N LYS A 7 -6.57 35.71 39.14
CA LYS A 7 -5.48 35.46 38.19
C LYS A 7 -5.47 34.01 37.69
N ASN A 8 -5.73 33.06 38.57
CA ASN A 8 -5.78 31.63 38.21
C ASN A 8 -6.99 31.29 37.34
N LYS A 9 -8.16 31.91 37.56
CA LYS A 9 -9.33 31.73 36.69
C LYS A 9 -9.12 32.31 35.29
N LYS A 10 -8.47 33.48 35.16
CA LYS A 10 -8.12 34.05 33.86
C LYS A 10 -7.08 33.19 33.13
N LEU A 11 -6.07 32.67 33.83
CA LEU A 11 -5.06 31.79 33.24
C LEU A 11 -5.66 30.46 32.76
N LEU A 12 -6.56 29.85 33.57
CA LEU A 12 -7.27 28.64 33.16
C LEU A 12 -8.20 28.88 31.96
N SER A 13 -8.87 30.03 31.89
CA SER A 13 -9.71 30.37 30.75
C SER A 13 -8.88 30.64 29.48
N PHE A 14 -7.68 31.22 29.60
CA PHE A 14 -6.76 31.39 28.48
C PHE A 14 -6.18 30.05 27.99
N ILE A 15 -5.84 29.13 28.89
CA ILE A 15 -5.38 27.78 28.55
C ILE A 15 -6.50 26.99 27.89
N ALA A 16 -7.72 27.07 28.38
CA ALA A 16 -8.88 26.41 27.77
C ALA A 16 -9.20 26.98 26.38
N ALA A 17 -9.13 28.30 26.20
CA ALA A 17 -9.31 28.96 24.91
C ALA A 17 -8.17 28.63 23.94
N ALA A 18 -6.92 28.55 24.42
CA ALA A 18 -5.79 28.12 23.61
C ALA A 18 -5.86 26.65 23.20
N LEU A 19 -6.30 25.76 24.11
CA LEU A 19 -6.55 24.35 23.78
C LEU A 19 -7.72 24.19 22.78
N SER A 20 -8.81 24.96 22.92
CA SER A 20 -9.92 24.93 21.97
C SER A 20 -9.53 25.52 20.61
N ALA A 21 -8.69 26.54 20.57
CA ALA A 21 -8.16 27.10 19.33
C ALA A 21 -7.17 26.15 18.64
N VAL A 22 -6.36 25.40 19.41
CA VAL A 22 -5.46 24.37 18.88
C VAL A 22 -6.25 23.17 18.37
N THR A 23 -7.34 22.76 19.07
CA THR A 23 -8.23 21.70 18.55
C THR A 23 -9.05 22.18 17.36
N ALA A 24 -9.48 23.44 17.29
CA ALA A 24 -10.17 24.01 16.13
C ALA A 24 -9.22 24.24 14.94
N ALA A 25 -7.96 24.61 15.17
CA ALA A 25 -6.95 24.75 14.12
C ALA A 25 -6.42 23.39 13.61
N CYS A 26 -6.55 22.32 14.40
CA CYS A 26 -6.27 20.94 13.96
C CYS A 26 -7.42 20.32 13.16
N ILE A 27 -8.61 20.93 13.15
CA ILE A 27 -9.67 20.65 12.18
C ILE A 27 -9.48 21.62 10.98
N VAL A 28 -8.30 21.70 10.43
CA VAL A 28 -8.18 21.93 9.01
C VAL A 28 -8.79 20.67 8.40
N ILE A 29 -9.99 20.81 7.87
CA ILE A 29 -10.68 19.82 7.06
C ILE A 29 -9.70 19.45 5.95
N TYR A 30 -8.81 18.49 6.21
CA TYR A 30 -8.19 17.75 5.14
C TYR A 30 -9.36 17.02 4.51
N SER A 31 -9.77 17.47 3.33
CA SER A 31 -10.67 16.68 2.50
C SER A 31 -9.98 15.34 2.32
N VAL A 32 -10.43 14.35 3.10
CA VAL A 32 -10.08 12.96 2.86
C VAL A 32 -10.63 12.68 1.47
N PRO A 33 -9.82 12.23 0.50
CA PRO A 33 -10.34 11.88 -0.79
C PRO A 33 -11.53 10.93 -0.57
N ASP A 34 -12.67 11.30 -1.12
CA ASP A 34 -13.86 10.46 -1.04
C ASP A 34 -13.66 9.29 -2.00
N PHE A 35 -13.37 8.12 -1.45
CA PHE A 35 -13.25 6.86 -2.20
C PHE A 35 -14.60 6.18 -2.40
N SER A 36 -15.70 6.74 -1.90
CA SER A 36 -17.04 6.15 -1.94
C SER A 36 -17.62 6.03 -3.36
N GLY A 37 -16.98 6.65 -4.37
CA GLY A 37 -17.38 6.55 -5.76
C GLY A 37 -16.61 5.53 -6.60
N LYS A 38 -15.57 4.89 -6.10
CA LYS A 38 -14.79 3.90 -6.85
C LYS A 38 -15.28 2.50 -6.48
N GLU A 39 -16.09 1.90 -7.35
CA GLU A 39 -16.44 0.48 -7.21
C GLU A 39 -15.23 -0.37 -7.59
N TYR A 40 -14.70 -1.07 -6.60
CA TYR A 40 -13.69 -2.11 -6.83
C TYR A 40 -14.42 -3.43 -7.06
N THR A 41 -14.45 -3.88 -8.31
CA THR A 41 -15.06 -5.15 -8.67
C THR A 41 -14.00 -6.25 -8.75
N PHE A 42 -14.32 -7.40 -8.18
CA PHE A 42 -13.49 -8.58 -8.32
C PHE A 42 -13.63 -9.12 -9.75
N SER A 43 -12.54 -9.07 -10.52
CA SER A 43 -12.50 -9.58 -11.90
C SER A 43 -11.94 -11.00 -12.00
N GLY A 44 -11.58 -11.62 -10.87
CA GLY A 44 -11.06 -12.97 -10.82
C GLY A 44 -12.14 -14.02 -11.16
N THR A 45 -11.68 -15.22 -11.51
CA THR A 45 -12.57 -16.39 -11.65
C THR A 45 -13.25 -16.68 -10.31
N GLU A 46 -14.33 -17.46 -10.30
CA GLU A 46 -14.96 -17.91 -9.04
C GLU A 46 -14.05 -18.86 -8.23
N SER A 47 -12.73 -18.86 -8.50
CA SER A 47 -11.75 -19.60 -7.73
C SER A 47 -11.86 -19.24 -6.25
N ASN A 48 -12.02 -20.25 -5.43
CA ASN A 48 -12.05 -20.09 -3.99
C ASN A 48 -10.67 -19.77 -3.39
N PHE A 49 -9.62 -19.68 -4.21
CA PHE A 49 -8.26 -19.49 -3.76
C PHE A 49 -7.58 -18.35 -4.53
N ALA A 50 -7.47 -17.20 -3.91
CA ALA A 50 -6.79 -16.04 -4.47
C ALA A 50 -5.76 -15.44 -3.52
N VAL A 51 -4.63 -14.97 -4.07
CA VAL A 51 -3.56 -14.28 -3.36
C VAL A 51 -3.16 -13.00 -4.10
N ALA A 52 -2.66 -12.03 -3.35
CA ALA A 52 -2.07 -10.82 -3.91
C ALA A 52 -0.54 -10.86 -3.78
N LEU A 53 0.16 -10.91 -4.91
CA LEU A 53 1.58 -10.60 -4.95
C LEU A 53 1.76 -9.09 -4.93
N THR A 54 2.63 -8.61 -4.06
CA THR A 54 2.89 -7.18 -3.93
C THR A 54 4.39 -6.92 -3.97
N PHE A 55 4.80 -5.95 -4.78
CA PHE A 55 6.20 -5.61 -5.01
C PHE A 55 6.49 -4.19 -4.55
N ASP A 56 7.46 -4.03 -3.66
CA ASP A 56 7.89 -2.75 -3.11
C ASP A 56 9.17 -2.25 -3.79
N ASP A 57 9.44 -0.96 -3.63
CA ASP A 57 10.66 -0.27 -4.05
C ASP A 57 10.87 -0.08 -5.57
N GLY A 58 10.06 -0.68 -6.42
CA GLY A 58 10.15 -0.55 -7.87
C GLY A 58 9.78 0.85 -8.44
N PRO A 59 9.78 0.98 -9.76
CA PRO A 59 10.32 0.05 -10.75
C PRO A 59 11.85 -0.07 -10.74
N SER A 60 12.34 -1.20 -11.24
CA SER A 60 13.77 -1.46 -11.43
C SER A 60 14.06 -1.99 -12.85
N ASP A 61 15.30 -2.27 -13.14
CA ASP A 61 15.72 -2.87 -14.41
C ASP A 61 15.16 -4.30 -14.60
N TYR A 62 14.65 -4.94 -13.52
CA TYR A 62 14.08 -6.29 -13.56
C TYR A 62 12.54 -6.30 -13.64
N THR A 63 11.89 -5.14 -13.48
CA THR A 63 10.42 -5.04 -13.48
C THR A 63 9.82 -5.44 -14.82
N GLU A 64 10.50 -5.13 -15.94
CA GLU A 64 10.04 -5.50 -17.28
C GLU A 64 9.97 -7.03 -17.46
N GLU A 65 10.98 -7.77 -17.01
CA GLU A 65 11.01 -9.24 -17.05
C GLU A 65 9.89 -9.83 -16.17
N LEU A 66 9.65 -9.24 -15.00
CA LEU A 66 8.55 -9.63 -14.12
C LEU A 66 7.20 -9.47 -14.81
N LEU A 67 6.97 -8.33 -15.47
CA LEU A 67 5.73 -8.04 -16.19
C LEU A 67 5.50 -9.04 -17.34
N ASP A 68 6.53 -9.36 -18.11
CA ASP A 68 6.46 -10.37 -19.17
C ASP A 68 6.00 -11.73 -18.64
N GLY A 69 6.56 -12.15 -17.51
CA GLY A 69 6.20 -13.41 -16.89
C GLY A 69 4.79 -13.41 -16.30
N LEU A 70 4.40 -12.35 -15.59
CA LEU A 70 3.05 -12.19 -15.04
C LEU A 70 1.99 -12.22 -16.16
N LYS A 71 2.24 -11.51 -17.25
CA LYS A 71 1.38 -11.50 -18.45
C LYS A 71 1.25 -12.90 -19.06
N LYS A 72 2.36 -13.61 -19.21
CA LYS A 72 2.39 -14.97 -19.76
C LYS A 72 1.50 -15.93 -18.97
N TYR A 73 1.46 -15.80 -17.65
CA TYR A 73 0.67 -16.68 -16.78
C TYR A 73 -0.71 -16.12 -16.42
N GLY A 74 -1.11 -14.97 -16.99
CA GLY A 74 -2.39 -14.32 -16.67
C GLY A 74 -2.51 -13.91 -15.21
N ALA A 75 -1.38 -13.57 -14.56
CA ALA A 75 -1.33 -13.14 -13.18
C ALA A 75 -1.37 -11.62 -13.08
N LYS A 76 -2.07 -11.08 -12.07
CA LYS A 76 -2.05 -9.66 -11.72
C LYS A 76 -1.33 -9.47 -10.39
N ALA A 77 -0.78 -8.27 -10.20
CA ALA A 77 -0.02 -7.92 -9.01
C ALA A 77 -0.27 -6.45 -8.62
N THR A 78 0.24 -6.07 -7.46
CA THR A 78 0.25 -4.69 -6.98
C THR A 78 1.69 -4.23 -6.80
N PHE A 79 2.02 -3.06 -7.33
CA PHE A 79 3.35 -2.46 -7.25
C PHE A 79 3.30 -1.20 -6.39
N PHE A 80 3.93 -1.23 -5.22
CA PHE A 80 4.10 -0.06 -4.36
C PHE A 80 5.39 0.65 -4.76
N VAL A 81 5.24 1.66 -5.61
CA VAL A 81 6.36 2.30 -6.29
C VAL A 81 6.93 3.48 -5.50
N LEU A 82 8.26 3.63 -5.57
CA LEU A 82 8.93 4.86 -5.12
C LEU A 82 8.78 5.95 -6.17
N GLY A 83 8.35 7.15 -5.76
CA GLY A 83 8.13 8.25 -6.69
C GLY A 83 9.36 8.62 -7.52
N LYS A 84 10.55 8.63 -6.91
CA LYS A 84 11.82 8.87 -7.62
C LYS A 84 12.13 7.82 -8.69
N ARG A 85 11.69 6.57 -8.49
CA ARG A 85 11.86 5.51 -9.48
C ARG A 85 10.79 5.57 -10.56
N ALA A 86 9.57 5.96 -10.20
CA ALA A 86 8.51 6.22 -11.18
C ALA A 86 8.92 7.32 -12.18
N GLU A 87 9.56 8.39 -11.71
CA GLU A 87 10.09 9.45 -12.58
C GLU A 87 11.25 8.97 -13.47
N LYS A 88 12.05 8.02 -12.99
CA LYS A 88 13.20 7.46 -13.73
C LYS A 88 12.77 6.42 -14.78
N HIS A 89 11.69 5.67 -14.53
CA HIS A 89 11.19 4.58 -15.38
C HIS A 89 9.74 4.83 -15.82
N PRO A 90 9.45 5.95 -16.53
CA PRO A 90 8.08 6.36 -16.83
C PRO A 90 7.34 5.35 -17.73
N ASP A 91 8.04 4.69 -18.64
CA ASP A 91 7.42 3.73 -19.56
C ASP A 91 7.05 2.43 -18.84
N THR A 92 7.85 2.00 -17.87
CA THR A 92 7.53 0.85 -17.02
C THR A 92 6.30 1.14 -16.15
N ILE A 93 6.13 2.36 -15.62
CA ILE A 93 4.91 2.77 -14.89
C ILE A 93 3.68 2.67 -15.79
N LYS A 94 3.76 3.21 -17.01
CA LYS A 94 2.65 3.11 -17.98
C LYS A 94 2.34 1.66 -18.32
N ARG A 95 3.36 0.82 -18.44
CA ARG A 95 3.22 -0.60 -18.72
C ARG A 95 2.53 -1.35 -17.57
N ILE A 96 2.97 -1.14 -16.32
CA ILE A 96 2.32 -1.70 -15.13
C ILE A 96 0.81 -1.40 -15.15
N TYR A 97 0.46 -0.13 -15.41
CA TYR A 97 -0.92 0.32 -15.46
C TYR A 97 -1.71 -0.29 -16.63
N SER A 98 -1.16 -0.21 -17.85
CA SER A 98 -1.85 -0.67 -19.07
C SER A 98 -2.03 -2.19 -19.12
N GLU A 99 -1.17 -2.95 -18.47
CA GLU A 99 -1.31 -4.40 -18.32
C GLU A 99 -2.27 -4.80 -17.19
N GLY A 100 -2.91 -3.82 -16.52
CA GLY A 100 -3.97 -4.04 -15.54
C GLY A 100 -3.47 -4.44 -14.15
N HIS A 101 -2.23 -4.13 -13.82
CA HIS A 101 -1.72 -4.22 -12.45
C HIS A 101 -2.14 -2.99 -11.64
N LEU A 102 -2.11 -3.08 -10.32
CA LEU A 102 -2.40 -1.96 -9.44
C LEU A 102 -1.11 -1.21 -9.09
N LEU A 103 -1.12 0.11 -9.23
CA LEU A 103 -0.08 0.99 -8.72
C LEU A 103 -0.46 1.49 -7.33
N GLY A 104 0.39 1.24 -6.36
CA GLY A 104 0.37 1.79 -5.02
C GLY A 104 1.53 2.75 -4.80
N ASN A 105 1.48 3.48 -3.71
CA ASN A 105 2.45 4.50 -3.32
C ASN A 105 3.35 3.99 -2.19
N HIS A 106 4.68 4.10 -2.36
CA HIS A 106 5.66 3.72 -1.34
C HIS A 106 6.51 4.89 -0.86
N SER A 107 5.95 6.11 -0.86
CA SER A 107 6.64 7.38 -0.67
C SER A 107 7.59 7.75 -1.82
N PHE A 108 8.16 8.97 -1.79
CA PHE A 108 9.01 9.43 -2.89
C PHE A 108 10.44 8.87 -2.81
N GLU A 109 11.01 8.82 -1.61
CA GLU A 109 12.42 8.46 -1.36
C GLU A 109 12.59 7.37 -0.30
N HIS A 110 11.60 6.50 -0.13
CA HIS A 110 11.60 5.48 0.92
C HIS A 110 11.76 6.09 2.33
N ILE A 111 10.88 7.05 2.64
CA ILE A 111 10.94 7.85 3.87
C ILE A 111 10.70 6.98 5.11
N ASN A 112 11.56 7.07 6.11
CA ASN A 112 11.31 6.37 7.37
C ASN A 112 10.18 7.06 8.15
N MET A 113 9.06 6.34 8.33
CA MET A 113 7.85 6.87 8.96
C MET A 113 8.06 7.24 10.43
N LEU A 114 8.93 6.55 11.16
CA LEU A 114 9.19 6.83 12.57
C LEU A 114 9.95 8.15 12.75
N THR A 115 10.95 8.40 11.91
CA THR A 115 11.69 9.67 11.96
C THR A 115 10.86 10.83 11.41
N SER A 116 9.97 10.56 10.46
CA SER A 116 9.04 11.55 9.89
C SER A 116 7.87 11.88 10.81
N ALA A 117 7.69 11.15 11.93
CA ALA A 117 6.67 11.43 12.93
C ALA A 117 6.78 12.84 13.52
N LEU A 118 8.00 13.37 13.60
CA LEU A 118 8.28 14.72 14.09
C LEU A 118 7.97 15.81 13.06
N ILE A 119 7.82 15.46 11.78
CA ILE A 119 7.55 16.42 10.69
C ILE A 119 6.48 15.82 9.74
N PRO A 120 5.20 15.78 10.16
CA PRO A 120 4.12 15.19 9.34
C PRO A 120 3.98 15.82 7.95
N LYS A 121 4.35 17.08 7.78
CA LYS A 121 4.33 17.80 6.51
C LYS A 121 5.23 17.13 5.46
N ASN A 122 6.40 16.63 5.85
CA ASN A 122 7.34 15.99 4.91
C ASN A 122 6.81 14.65 4.43
N LEU A 123 6.15 13.89 5.31
CA LEU A 123 5.50 12.64 4.94
C LEU A 123 4.41 12.87 3.90
N LYS A 124 3.50 13.81 4.19
CA LYS A 124 2.42 14.13 3.26
C LYS A 124 2.98 14.60 1.92
N ALA A 125 3.95 15.50 1.91
CA ALA A 125 4.57 15.99 0.69
C ALA A 125 5.23 14.86 -0.13
N SER A 126 5.86 13.89 0.52
CA SER A 126 6.46 12.73 -0.14
C SER A 126 5.40 11.80 -0.78
N ILE A 127 4.29 11.56 -0.09
CA ILE A 127 3.17 10.77 -0.60
C ILE A 127 2.53 11.49 -1.79
N GLU A 128 2.22 12.77 -1.65
CA GLU A 128 1.61 13.58 -2.71
C GLU A 128 2.51 13.64 -3.96
N LYS A 129 3.82 13.89 -3.78
CA LYS A 129 4.77 13.94 -4.89
C LYS A 129 4.82 12.64 -5.69
N THR A 130 4.74 11.49 -5.00
CA THR A 130 4.67 10.18 -5.66
C THR A 130 3.35 10.01 -6.39
N ALA A 131 2.25 10.37 -5.75
CA ALA A 131 0.92 10.28 -6.35
C ALA A 131 0.83 11.15 -7.61
N ASP A 132 1.33 12.39 -7.56
CA ASP A 132 1.37 13.29 -8.72
C ASP A 132 2.24 12.74 -9.86
N ALA A 133 3.38 12.08 -9.54
CA ALA A 133 4.22 11.47 -10.55
C ALA A 133 3.51 10.32 -11.28
N VAL A 134 2.83 9.43 -10.54
CA VAL A 134 2.07 8.31 -11.11
C VAL A 134 0.87 8.82 -11.92
N GLU A 135 0.10 9.75 -11.36
CA GLU A 135 -1.08 10.32 -12.02
C GLU A 135 -0.75 11.00 -13.35
N ARG A 136 0.36 11.74 -13.43
CA ARG A 136 0.83 12.34 -14.71
C ARG A 136 1.12 11.29 -15.78
N LEU A 137 1.55 10.08 -15.39
CA LEU A 137 1.94 9.03 -16.33
C LEU A 137 0.78 8.13 -16.76
N THR A 138 -0.22 7.95 -15.88
CA THR A 138 -1.30 6.97 -16.06
C THR A 138 -2.69 7.60 -16.18
N GLY A 139 -2.84 8.85 -15.74
CA GLY A 139 -4.15 9.50 -15.58
C GLY A 139 -4.88 9.05 -14.31
N GLU A 140 -4.30 8.14 -13.51
CA GLU A 140 -4.91 7.62 -12.29
C GLU A 140 -4.03 7.84 -11.07
N ARG A 141 -4.64 8.42 -10.02
CA ARG A 141 -3.95 8.69 -8.75
C ARG A 141 -3.96 7.45 -7.86
N PRO A 142 -2.79 6.97 -7.39
CA PRO A 142 -2.73 5.83 -6.49
C PRO A 142 -3.33 6.17 -5.12
N VAL A 143 -4.26 5.34 -4.66
CA VAL A 143 -4.95 5.52 -3.38
C VAL A 143 -4.44 4.56 -2.29
N PHE A 144 -3.79 3.49 -2.70
CA PHE A 144 -3.18 2.53 -1.79
C PHE A 144 -1.76 2.96 -1.45
N PHE A 145 -1.44 2.88 -0.17
CA PHE A 145 -0.13 3.25 0.35
C PHE A 145 0.43 2.13 1.22
N ARG A 146 1.69 1.79 0.98
CA ARG A 146 2.46 0.94 1.89
C ARG A 146 3.55 1.78 2.54
N ALA A 147 3.61 1.74 3.86
CA ALA A 147 4.63 2.48 4.59
C ALA A 147 6.00 1.82 4.43
N PRO A 148 7.05 2.55 4.07
CA PRO A 148 8.41 2.05 4.12
C PRO A 148 8.70 1.40 5.49
N HIS A 149 9.32 0.22 5.47
CA HIS A 149 9.60 -0.62 6.64
C HIS A 149 8.36 -1.14 7.40
N GLY A 150 7.14 -0.96 6.90
CA GLY A 150 5.90 -1.43 7.55
C GLY A 150 5.48 -0.67 8.82
N TYR A 151 6.13 0.43 9.17
CA TYR A 151 5.83 1.17 10.39
C TYR A 151 4.90 2.36 10.12
N VAL A 152 3.71 2.36 10.75
CA VAL A 152 2.75 3.46 10.70
C VAL A 152 2.29 3.82 12.10
N LEU A 153 2.47 5.09 12.49
CA LEU A 153 1.93 5.58 13.74
C LEU A 153 0.43 5.90 13.60
N PRO A 154 -0.37 5.71 14.66
CA PRO A 154 -1.84 5.87 14.59
C PRO A 154 -2.29 7.21 14.00
N HIS A 155 -1.62 8.32 14.36
CA HIS A 155 -1.98 9.66 13.88
C HIS A 155 -1.64 9.86 12.38
N GLN A 156 -0.64 9.15 11.83
CA GLN A 156 -0.24 9.28 10.42
C GLN A 156 -1.33 8.79 9.47
N LYS A 157 -2.13 7.83 9.90
CA LYS A 157 -3.27 7.30 9.12
C LYS A 157 -4.33 8.36 8.85
N LEU A 158 -4.52 9.30 9.78
CA LEU A 158 -5.52 10.35 9.67
C LEU A 158 -5.12 11.47 8.71
N PHE A 159 -3.81 11.67 8.47
CA PHE A 159 -3.31 12.81 7.68
C PHE A 159 -3.05 12.49 6.23
N THR A 160 -2.97 11.22 5.85
CA THR A 160 -2.57 10.82 4.49
C THR A 160 -3.74 10.66 3.53
N GLY A 161 -4.96 10.40 4.05
CA GLY A 161 -6.12 10.15 3.21
C GLY A 161 -6.00 8.91 2.32
N THR A 162 -5.08 7.98 2.64
CA THR A 162 -4.77 6.80 1.85
C THR A 162 -5.30 5.52 2.52
N VAL A 163 -5.44 4.47 1.72
CA VAL A 163 -5.70 3.10 2.20
C VAL A 163 -4.36 2.44 2.48
N PHE A 164 -4.13 2.05 3.73
CA PHE A 164 -2.88 1.39 4.09
C PHE A 164 -2.93 -0.11 3.81
N VAL A 165 -1.92 -0.60 3.12
CA VAL A 165 -1.76 -2.03 2.85
C VAL A 165 -0.41 -2.49 3.40
N ASP A 166 -0.49 -3.42 4.30
CA ASP A 166 0.66 -4.15 4.84
C ASP A 166 0.69 -5.55 4.20
N TRP A 167 1.26 -6.55 4.84
CA TRP A 167 1.34 -7.92 4.34
C TRP A 167 0.96 -8.94 5.41
N SER A 168 0.52 -10.10 4.97
CA SER A 168 0.35 -11.27 5.85
C SER A 168 1.60 -12.15 5.90
N TYR A 169 2.48 -12.01 4.89
CA TYR A 169 3.69 -12.78 4.78
C TYR A 169 4.83 -11.97 4.16
N ASP A 170 5.96 -11.87 4.87
CA ASP A 170 7.21 -11.31 4.38
C ASP A 170 8.10 -12.45 3.88
N THR A 171 8.49 -12.42 2.63
CA THR A 171 9.35 -13.46 2.04
C THR A 171 10.81 -13.29 2.42
N TYR A 172 11.23 -12.12 2.90
CA TYR A 172 12.63 -11.76 3.12
C TYR A 172 13.51 -11.92 1.87
N ASP A 173 12.97 -11.78 0.67
CA ASP A 173 13.66 -11.85 -0.62
C ASP A 173 14.79 -10.84 -0.73
N TRP A 174 14.61 -9.64 -0.16
CA TRP A 174 15.61 -8.59 -0.09
C TRP A 174 16.87 -9.00 0.66
N LYS A 175 16.77 -9.97 1.58
CA LYS A 175 17.86 -10.47 2.40
C LYS A 175 18.53 -11.69 1.79
N HIS A 176 17.74 -12.57 1.21
CA HIS A 176 18.16 -13.90 0.77
C HIS A 176 18.36 -13.99 -0.73
N GLN A 177 18.76 -13.12 -1.46
CA GLN A 177 18.98 -13.04 -2.90
C GLN A 177 19.26 -14.39 -3.62
N ASP A 178 18.34 -15.34 -3.45
CA ASP A 178 18.39 -16.70 -3.95
C ASP A 178 17.03 -17.07 -4.55
N SER A 179 17.00 -17.48 -5.81
CA SER A 179 15.75 -17.75 -6.54
C SER A 179 15.02 -18.99 -6.05
N ASP A 180 15.72 -20.01 -5.54
CA ASP A 180 15.10 -21.21 -4.98
C ASP A 180 14.50 -20.90 -3.61
N TYR A 181 15.16 -20.08 -2.81
CA TYR A 181 14.61 -19.58 -1.56
C TYR A 181 13.30 -18.79 -1.82
N VAL A 182 13.33 -17.83 -2.73
CA VAL A 182 12.14 -17.02 -3.06
C VAL A 182 11.00 -17.88 -3.58
N TYR A 183 11.28 -18.82 -4.50
CA TYR A 183 10.29 -19.78 -4.98
C TYR A 183 9.60 -20.52 -3.83
N ASN A 184 10.38 -21.09 -2.90
CA ASN A 184 9.84 -21.84 -1.78
C ASN A 184 9.03 -20.96 -0.82
N GLU A 185 9.50 -19.74 -0.54
CA GLU A 185 8.76 -18.81 0.34
C GLU A 185 7.45 -18.33 -0.28
N VAL A 186 7.40 -18.06 -1.59
CA VAL A 186 6.16 -17.71 -2.28
C VAL A 186 5.16 -18.87 -2.23
N LYS A 187 5.60 -20.12 -2.49
CA LYS A 187 4.73 -21.29 -2.38
C LYS A 187 4.19 -21.50 -0.96
N LYS A 188 5.02 -21.33 0.05
CA LYS A 188 4.63 -21.42 1.46
C LYS A 188 3.67 -20.31 1.88
N ALA A 189 3.85 -19.10 1.33
CA ALA A 189 3.03 -17.92 1.60
C ALA A 189 1.67 -17.96 0.90
N ALA A 190 1.55 -18.71 -0.20
CA ALA A 190 0.34 -18.80 -1.00
C ALA A 190 -0.78 -19.50 -0.20
N LYS A 191 -1.52 -18.69 0.55
CA LYS A 191 -2.74 -19.09 1.28
C LYS A 191 -3.87 -18.16 0.86
N ASP A 192 -5.09 -18.69 0.79
CA ASP A 192 -6.24 -17.90 0.37
C ASP A 192 -6.38 -16.60 1.18
N GLY A 193 -6.49 -15.47 0.48
CA GLY A 193 -6.55 -14.15 1.07
C GLY A 193 -5.20 -13.54 1.48
N ALA A 194 -4.08 -14.22 1.20
CA ALA A 194 -2.76 -13.70 1.56
C ALA A 194 -2.35 -12.48 0.72
N ILE A 195 -1.70 -11.52 1.37
CA ILE A 195 -0.95 -10.43 0.75
C ILE A 195 0.53 -10.73 1.02
N ILE A 196 1.29 -10.95 -0.04
CA ILE A 196 2.68 -11.41 0.02
C ILE A 196 3.61 -10.24 -0.34
N LEU A 197 4.55 -9.92 0.56
CA LEU A 197 5.58 -8.89 0.34
C LEU A 197 6.77 -9.47 -0.41
N LEU A 198 7.15 -8.77 -1.46
CA LEU A 198 8.29 -9.02 -2.35
C LEU A 198 8.90 -7.68 -2.81
N HIS A 199 10.04 -7.74 -3.49
CA HIS A 199 10.70 -6.57 -4.09
C HIS A 199 11.12 -6.91 -5.53
N ASP A 200 10.71 -6.10 -6.50
CA ASP A 200 11.09 -6.28 -7.91
C ASP A 200 12.48 -5.69 -8.24
N THR A 201 13.29 -5.47 -7.22
CA THR A 201 14.62 -4.84 -7.33
C THR A 201 15.77 -5.82 -7.52
N ASN A 202 15.50 -7.13 -7.43
CA ASN A 202 16.49 -8.19 -7.56
C ASN A 202 16.08 -9.23 -8.60
N LYS A 203 17.02 -9.64 -9.45
CA LYS A 203 16.80 -10.65 -10.47
C LYS A 203 16.34 -12.00 -9.87
N THR A 204 16.98 -12.42 -8.79
CA THR A 204 16.65 -13.66 -8.10
C THR A 204 15.23 -13.69 -7.54
N THR A 205 14.70 -12.54 -7.10
CA THR A 205 13.28 -12.42 -6.72
C THR A 205 12.38 -12.66 -7.93
N VAL A 206 12.66 -12.01 -9.05
CA VAL A 206 11.85 -12.16 -10.28
C VAL A 206 11.84 -13.61 -10.75
N GLU A 207 13.00 -14.25 -10.85
CA GLU A 207 13.13 -15.65 -11.26
C GLU A 207 12.37 -16.60 -10.34
N GLY A 208 12.52 -16.46 -9.02
CA GLY A 208 11.84 -17.30 -8.03
C GLY A 208 10.33 -17.13 -8.04
N VAL A 209 9.86 -15.87 -8.11
CA VAL A 209 8.43 -15.55 -8.20
C VAL A 209 7.80 -16.14 -9.45
N LEU A 210 8.39 -15.95 -10.63
CA LEU A 210 7.80 -16.43 -11.88
C LEU A 210 7.71 -17.95 -11.95
N ARG A 211 8.67 -18.67 -11.35
CA ARG A 211 8.60 -20.13 -11.19
C ARG A 211 7.43 -20.53 -10.28
N ALA A 212 7.28 -19.86 -9.14
CA ALA A 212 6.19 -20.13 -8.21
C ALA A 212 4.81 -19.78 -8.80
N VAL A 213 4.70 -18.65 -9.50
CA VAL A 213 3.46 -18.23 -10.17
C VAL A 213 3.02 -19.28 -11.20
N LYS A 214 3.95 -19.76 -12.03
CA LYS A 214 3.63 -20.79 -13.02
C LYS A 214 3.01 -22.01 -12.37
N GLU A 215 3.64 -22.58 -11.36
CA GLU A 215 3.20 -23.80 -10.71
C GLU A 215 1.87 -23.60 -9.94
N LEU A 216 1.77 -22.53 -9.18
CA LEU A 216 0.55 -22.20 -8.44
C LEU A 216 -0.64 -21.90 -9.35
N LYS A 217 -0.41 -21.33 -10.55
CA LYS A 217 -1.47 -21.18 -11.57
C LYS A 217 -1.96 -22.54 -12.06
N ASP A 218 -1.05 -23.48 -12.28
CA ASP A 218 -1.39 -24.85 -12.67
C ASP A 218 -2.16 -25.57 -11.54
N GLU A 219 -1.93 -25.21 -10.28
CA GLU A 219 -2.67 -25.66 -9.08
C GLU A 219 -4.02 -24.92 -8.87
N GLY A 220 -4.38 -23.95 -9.73
CA GLY A 220 -5.66 -23.23 -9.70
C GLY A 220 -5.67 -22.01 -8.76
N VAL A 221 -4.51 -21.47 -8.38
CA VAL A 221 -4.40 -20.23 -7.59
C VAL A 221 -4.63 -19.03 -8.50
N ASP A 222 -5.50 -18.10 -8.10
CA ASP A 222 -5.65 -16.81 -8.75
C ASP A 222 -4.71 -15.78 -8.13
N PHE A 223 -3.93 -15.11 -8.99
CA PHE A 223 -3.13 -13.96 -8.62
C PHE A 223 -3.86 -12.69 -9.01
N VAL A 224 -4.30 -11.94 -8.02
CA VAL A 224 -5.14 -10.75 -8.17
C VAL A 224 -4.49 -9.52 -7.54
N ARG A 225 -4.98 -8.36 -7.90
CA ARG A 225 -4.57 -7.09 -7.26
C ARG A 225 -5.08 -7.03 -5.82
N VAL A 226 -4.45 -6.18 -5.00
CA VAL A 226 -4.88 -6.00 -3.60
C VAL A 226 -6.30 -5.46 -3.50
N ASP A 227 -6.68 -4.49 -4.33
CA ASP A 227 -8.04 -3.93 -4.35
C ASP A 227 -9.10 -5.01 -4.68
N GLU A 228 -8.82 -5.86 -5.66
CA GLU A 228 -9.67 -7.00 -6.01
C GLU A 228 -9.75 -8.01 -4.86
N LEU A 229 -8.60 -8.36 -4.27
CA LEU A 229 -8.57 -9.29 -3.14
C LEU A 229 -9.40 -8.78 -1.96
N LEU A 230 -9.27 -7.50 -1.61
CA LEU A 230 -9.98 -6.89 -0.50
C LEU A 230 -11.48 -6.74 -0.77
N SER A 231 -11.88 -6.47 -2.02
CA SER A 231 -13.30 -6.35 -2.41
C SER A 231 -14.00 -7.68 -2.61
N ARG A 232 -13.26 -8.78 -2.77
CA ARG A 232 -13.78 -10.13 -3.06
C ARG A 232 -14.93 -10.59 -2.15
N ASN A 233 -14.92 -10.16 -0.90
CA ASN A 233 -15.94 -10.52 0.08
C ASN A 233 -16.97 -9.40 0.34
N GLY A 234 -17.08 -8.41 -0.54
CA GLY A 234 -17.93 -7.24 -0.38
C GLY A 234 -17.52 -6.36 0.80
N ALA A 235 -16.25 -6.39 1.18
CA ALA A 235 -15.74 -5.50 2.20
C ALA A 235 -15.57 -4.08 1.64
N GLU A 236 -16.07 -3.09 2.37
CA GLU A 236 -15.83 -1.69 2.06
C GLU A 236 -14.37 -1.34 2.39
N ILE A 237 -13.63 -0.83 1.38
CA ILE A 237 -12.26 -0.39 1.55
C ILE A 237 -12.26 1.04 2.09
N LYS A 238 -11.62 1.25 3.26
CA LYS A 238 -11.64 2.53 4.00
C LYS A 238 -10.26 3.14 4.13
N SER A 239 -10.17 4.45 3.97
CA SER A 239 -8.94 5.19 4.29
C SER A 239 -8.62 5.09 5.79
N GLY A 240 -7.33 5.20 6.15
CA GLY A 240 -6.88 5.13 7.54
C GLY A 240 -6.92 3.72 8.17
N VAL A 241 -7.42 2.72 7.45
CA VAL A 241 -7.38 1.31 7.87
C VAL A 241 -6.14 0.64 7.29
N ILE A 242 -5.52 -0.26 8.06
CA ILE A 242 -4.40 -1.10 7.59
C ILE A 242 -4.94 -2.48 7.24
N TYR A 243 -4.78 -2.87 5.98
CA TYR A 243 -5.14 -4.20 5.49
C TYR A 243 -3.89 -5.07 5.40
N LYS A 244 -3.92 -6.26 6.05
CA LYS A 244 -2.80 -7.21 6.04
C LYS A 244 -3.11 -8.50 5.29
N LYS A 245 -4.37 -8.83 5.17
CA LYS A 245 -4.91 -10.01 4.47
C LYS A 245 -6.39 -9.81 4.21
N CYS A 246 -6.95 -10.58 3.29
CA CYS A 246 -8.39 -10.71 3.14
C CYS A 246 -8.86 -11.98 3.87
N GLU A 247 -9.72 -11.84 4.86
CA GLU A 247 -10.34 -12.99 5.54
C GLU A 247 -11.61 -13.41 4.81
N LYS A 248 -11.85 -14.72 4.70
CA LYS A 248 -13.15 -15.20 4.23
C LYS A 248 -14.24 -14.68 5.17
N ARG A 249 -15.26 -14.06 4.61
CA ARG A 249 -16.46 -13.71 5.38
C ARG A 249 -17.08 -15.02 5.86
N ASN A 250 -17.06 -15.28 7.16
CA ASN A 250 -17.86 -16.36 7.72
C ASN A 250 -19.32 -16.06 7.35
N LYS A 251 -19.90 -16.83 6.42
CA LYS A 251 -21.35 -16.80 6.23
C LYS A 251 -21.94 -17.18 7.58
N LYS A 252 -22.49 -16.20 8.30
CA LYS A 252 -23.39 -16.51 9.43
C LYS A 252 -24.54 -17.29 8.81
N THR A 253 -24.56 -18.58 9.09
CA THR A 253 -25.71 -19.46 8.87
C THR A 253 -26.89 -18.94 9.66
#